data_70e9455383cfe5428e25970c06b333ad
#
_entry.id   70e9455383cfe5428e25970c06b333ad
#
_cell.length_a   1.000
_cell.length_b   1.000
_cell.length_c   1.000
_cell.angle_alpha   90.00
_cell.angle_beta   90.00
_cell.angle_gamma   90.00
#
_symmetry.space_group_name_H-M   'P 1'
#
loop_
_entity.id
_entity.type
_entity.pdbx_description
1 polymer ?
#
loop_
_entity_poly.entity_id
_entity_poly.type
_entity_poly.pdbx_seq_one_letter_code
_entity_poly.pdbx_strand_id
1 'polypeptide(L)'
;MNHEEHKVVSLINNDDSNENTTETPLQPVKRDRKGIYLLPNLFTTGALFSGFYAVVAGMNGHFENAAIAIFVAMILDGLDGRVARLTNTQSDFGAEYDSLADMVSFGVAPALVAFSWALQDLGKVGWVAAFVYCAGVALRLARFNTQLAVADKNFFTGLASPAAAAIVAGTVWVFSESGMPGREIAWLMAVVVNTAGLHMVSNFR
;
A
#
# COMPACT_ATOMS: atom_id res chain seq x y z
N MET A 1 -13.48 64.61 -6.21
CA MET A 1 -14.93 64.64 -6.37
C MET A 1 -15.19 64.33 -7.84
N ASN A 2 -15.75 63.13 -8.06
CA ASN A 2 -16.47 62.70 -9.28
C ASN A 2 -15.73 62.57 -10.61
N HIS A 3 -15.10 61.43 -10.83
CA HIS A 3 -14.75 60.97 -12.20
C HIS A 3 -14.93 59.45 -12.40
N GLU A 4 -15.66 58.73 -11.57
CA GLU A 4 -15.85 57.28 -11.74
C GLU A 4 -17.28 56.80 -12.02
N GLU A 5 -18.24 57.68 -12.15
CA GLU A 5 -19.67 57.25 -12.39
C GLU A 5 -20.11 57.21 -13.88
N HIS A 6 -19.22 57.53 -14.81
CA HIS A 6 -19.62 57.57 -16.25
C HIS A 6 -19.23 56.34 -17.09
N LYS A 7 -18.68 55.27 -16.48
CA LYS A 7 -18.18 54.11 -17.22
C LYS A 7 -19.07 52.85 -17.14
N VAL A 8 -20.17 52.89 -16.42
CA VAL A 8 -21.02 51.72 -16.19
C VAL A 8 -22.33 51.73 -17.03
N VAL A 9 -22.65 52.85 -17.71
CA VAL A 9 -23.94 52.99 -18.45
C VAL A 9 -23.80 52.76 -19.96
N SER A 10 -22.66 52.46 -20.51
CA SER A 10 -22.48 52.31 -21.98
C SER A 10 -22.39 50.85 -22.46
N LEU A 11 -22.73 49.84 -21.62
CA LEU A 11 -22.68 48.44 -22.00
C LEU A 11 -24.03 47.73 -22.09
N ILE A 12 -25.12 48.50 -22.07
CA ILE A 12 -26.46 47.94 -22.28
C ILE A 12 -27.08 48.69 -23.45
N ASN A 13 -26.76 48.30 -24.64
CA ASN A 13 -27.57 48.41 -25.87
C ASN A 13 -26.69 48.11 -27.06
N ASN A 14 -26.69 46.89 -27.51
CA ASN A 14 -26.71 46.55 -28.91
C ASN A 14 -27.45 45.20 -29.04
N ASP A 15 -28.72 45.32 -29.32
CA ASP A 15 -29.53 44.31 -29.99
C ASP A 15 -28.89 43.98 -31.34
N ASP A 16 -29.01 42.75 -31.66
CA ASP A 16 -29.50 42.17 -32.90
C ASP A 16 -28.77 40.93 -33.39
N SER A 17 -29.56 39.83 -33.29
CA SER A 17 -29.66 38.80 -34.33
C SER A 17 -28.38 38.15 -34.82
N ASN A 18 -28.02 37.03 -34.18
CA ASN A 18 -27.72 35.81 -34.93
C ASN A 18 -27.92 34.56 -34.03
N GLU A 19 -29.12 33.97 -34.15
CA GLU A 19 -29.37 32.60 -33.72
C GLU A 19 -28.50 31.64 -34.51
N ASN A 20 -27.33 31.30 -33.98
CA ASN A 20 -26.67 30.05 -34.29
C ASN A 20 -26.56 29.28 -32.98
N THR A 21 -27.67 28.64 -32.60
CA THR A 21 -27.70 27.55 -31.66
C THR A 21 -26.85 26.41 -32.20
N THR A 22 -25.54 26.48 -31.97
CA THR A 22 -24.69 25.32 -32.07
C THR A 22 -25.05 24.43 -30.88
N GLU A 23 -25.99 23.50 -31.10
CA GLU A 23 -26.27 22.41 -30.17
C GLU A 23 -24.93 21.66 -29.97
N THR A 24 -24.27 21.94 -28.86
CA THR A 24 -23.15 21.13 -28.40
C THR A 24 -23.72 19.74 -28.17
N PRO A 25 -23.27 18.69 -28.90
CA PRO A 25 -23.75 17.34 -28.67
C PRO A 25 -23.55 16.99 -27.22
N LEU A 26 -24.63 16.72 -26.49
CA LEU A 26 -24.57 16.18 -25.13
C LEU A 26 -23.74 14.92 -25.18
N GLN A 27 -22.51 15.00 -24.66
CA GLN A 27 -21.68 13.81 -24.50
C GLN A 27 -22.45 12.84 -23.61
N PRO A 28 -22.56 11.56 -24.00
CA PRO A 28 -23.28 10.59 -23.21
C PRO A 28 -22.62 10.54 -21.83
N VAL A 29 -23.39 10.89 -20.80
CA VAL A 29 -23.01 10.72 -19.39
C VAL A 29 -22.67 9.25 -19.22
N LYS A 30 -21.36 8.93 -19.16
CA LYS A 30 -20.90 7.59 -18.80
C LYS A 30 -21.55 7.25 -17.45
N ARG A 31 -22.54 6.37 -17.50
CA ARG A 31 -23.10 5.76 -16.28
C ARG A 31 -21.95 5.02 -15.61
N ASP A 32 -21.37 5.64 -14.59
CA ASP A 32 -20.41 4.98 -13.70
C ASP A 32 -21.10 3.75 -13.11
N ARG A 33 -20.62 2.60 -13.49
CA ARG A 33 -21.03 1.32 -12.90
C ARG A 33 -20.40 1.22 -11.52
N LYS A 34 -20.96 1.94 -10.54
CA LYS A 34 -20.46 2.06 -9.15
C LYS A 34 -20.15 0.70 -8.49
N GLY A 35 -20.77 -0.39 -8.92
CA GLY A 35 -20.53 -1.73 -8.39
C GLY A 35 -19.20 -2.36 -8.81
N ILE A 36 -18.61 -1.96 -9.94
CA ILE A 36 -17.37 -2.58 -10.44
C ILE A 36 -16.14 -2.06 -9.69
N TYR A 37 -16.18 -0.82 -9.16
CA TYR A 37 -15.11 -0.24 -8.34
C TYR A 37 -14.98 -0.87 -6.95
N LEU A 38 -16.00 -1.60 -6.49
CA LEU A 38 -15.99 -2.27 -5.18
C LEU A 38 -15.16 -3.55 -5.18
N LEU A 39 -15.02 -4.22 -6.33
CA LEU A 39 -14.35 -5.52 -6.43
C LEU A 39 -12.85 -5.46 -6.07
N PRO A 40 -12.02 -4.56 -6.64
CA PRO A 40 -10.62 -4.46 -6.24
C PRO A 40 -10.49 -4.12 -4.75
N ASN A 41 -11.24 -3.13 -4.27
CA ASN A 41 -11.20 -2.72 -2.86
C ASN A 41 -11.60 -3.83 -1.89
N LEU A 42 -12.41 -4.81 -2.32
CA LEU A 42 -12.75 -5.96 -1.50
C LEU A 42 -11.55 -6.90 -1.31
N PHE A 43 -10.73 -7.12 -2.36
CA PHE A 43 -9.51 -7.91 -2.26
C PHE A 43 -8.47 -7.19 -1.39
N THR A 44 -8.30 -5.89 -1.58
CA THR A 44 -7.42 -5.05 -0.74
C THR A 44 -7.86 -5.11 0.74
N THR A 45 -9.19 -5.03 1.00
CA THR A 45 -9.72 -5.19 2.37
C THR A 45 -9.47 -6.60 2.91
N GLY A 46 -9.57 -7.62 2.06
CA GLY A 46 -9.24 -9.01 2.42
C GLY A 46 -7.76 -9.17 2.77
N ALA A 47 -6.86 -8.54 2.00
CA ALA A 47 -5.43 -8.52 2.29
C ALA A 47 -5.14 -7.83 3.63
N LEU A 48 -5.74 -6.65 3.84
CA LEU A 48 -5.66 -5.92 5.10
C LEU A 48 -6.16 -6.75 6.30
N PHE A 49 -7.32 -7.42 6.14
CA PHE A 49 -7.86 -8.29 7.17
C PHE A 49 -6.91 -9.45 7.48
N SER A 50 -6.32 -10.05 6.45
CA SER A 50 -5.37 -11.15 6.61
C SER A 50 -4.08 -10.70 7.33
N GLY A 51 -3.55 -9.50 6.99
CA GLY A 51 -2.43 -8.89 7.69
C GLY A 51 -2.75 -8.57 9.15
N PHE A 52 -3.93 -8.03 9.42
CA PHE A 52 -4.39 -7.77 10.79
C PHE A 52 -4.54 -9.06 11.58
N TYR A 53 -5.15 -10.10 10.98
CA TYR A 53 -5.25 -11.41 11.62
C TYR A 53 -3.86 -11.99 11.94
N ALA A 54 -2.87 -11.81 11.05
CA ALA A 54 -1.50 -12.26 11.31
C ALA A 54 -0.92 -11.64 12.58
N VAL A 55 -1.15 -10.34 12.80
CA VAL A 55 -0.73 -9.67 14.05
C VAL A 55 -1.41 -10.29 15.25
N VAL A 56 -2.72 -10.46 15.22
CA VAL A 56 -3.49 -11.06 16.32
C VAL A 56 -3.05 -12.49 16.60
N ALA A 57 -2.84 -13.30 15.57
CA ALA A 57 -2.35 -14.68 15.70
C ALA A 57 -0.94 -14.71 16.31
N GLY A 58 -0.03 -13.84 15.88
CA GLY A 58 1.31 -13.71 16.43
C GLY A 58 1.32 -13.29 17.90
N MET A 59 0.46 -12.35 18.29
CA MET A 59 0.28 -11.94 19.70
C MET A 59 -0.24 -13.07 20.58
N ASN A 60 -0.99 -14.02 20.03
CA ASN A 60 -1.51 -15.20 20.72
C ASN A 60 -0.56 -16.43 20.63
N GLY A 61 0.63 -16.27 20.07
CA GLY A 61 1.60 -17.35 19.95
C GLY A 61 1.34 -18.35 18.81
N HIS A 62 0.36 -18.07 17.95
CA HIS A 62 0.03 -18.91 16.79
C HIS A 62 0.87 -18.47 15.57
N PHE A 63 2.19 -18.64 15.63
CA PHE A 63 3.13 -18.09 14.65
C PHE A 63 3.01 -18.71 13.26
N GLU A 64 2.70 -19.99 13.17
CA GLU A 64 2.43 -20.66 11.91
C GLU A 64 1.20 -20.05 11.19
N ASN A 65 0.10 -19.88 11.91
CA ASN A 65 -1.10 -19.24 11.38
C ASN A 65 -0.85 -17.79 10.99
N ALA A 66 -0.02 -17.08 11.76
CA ALA A 66 0.37 -15.71 11.46
C ALA A 66 1.18 -15.63 10.16
N ALA A 67 2.12 -16.54 9.96
CA ALA A 67 2.91 -16.60 8.73
C ALA A 67 2.04 -16.94 7.52
N ILE A 68 1.18 -17.97 7.63
CA ILE A 68 0.23 -18.33 6.57
C ILE A 68 -0.66 -17.14 6.20
N ALA A 69 -1.16 -16.41 7.18
CA ALA A 69 -2.01 -15.23 6.93
C ALA A 69 -1.27 -14.13 6.15
N ILE A 70 0.03 -13.92 6.39
CA ILE A 70 0.83 -12.98 5.59
C ILE A 70 0.93 -13.46 4.13
N PHE A 71 1.11 -14.76 3.88
CA PHE A 71 1.09 -15.30 2.51
C PHE A 71 -0.28 -15.18 1.84
N VAL A 72 -1.37 -15.37 2.58
CA VAL A 72 -2.73 -15.13 2.07
C VAL A 72 -2.92 -13.66 1.71
N ALA A 73 -2.43 -12.73 2.53
CA ALA A 73 -2.45 -11.31 2.20
C ALA A 73 -1.73 -11.00 0.88
N MET A 74 -0.56 -11.62 0.62
CA MET A 74 0.17 -11.45 -0.65
C MET A 74 -0.61 -11.93 -1.87
N ILE A 75 -1.35 -13.04 -1.73
CA ILE A 75 -2.17 -13.57 -2.83
C ILE A 75 -3.32 -12.60 -3.12
N LEU A 76 -4.01 -12.10 -2.08
CA LEU A 76 -5.14 -11.19 -2.22
C LEU A 76 -4.70 -9.84 -2.83
N ASP A 77 -3.56 -9.29 -2.38
CA ASP A 77 -2.93 -8.10 -2.93
C ASP A 77 -2.57 -8.27 -4.42
N GLY A 78 -1.94 -9.40 -4.78
CA GLY A 78 -1.65 -9.69 -6.19
C GLY A 78 -2.90 -9.85 -7.06
N LEU A 79 -4.05 -10.22 -6.48
CA LEU A 79 -5.32 -10.36 -7.18
C LEU A 79 -6.00 -9.00 -7.39
N ASP A 80 -6.01 -8.09 -6.40
CA ASP A 80 -6.68 -6.80 -6.52
C ASP A 80 -6.07 -5.92 -7.63
N GLY A 81 -4.74 -5.84 -7.69
CA GLY A 81 -4.04 -5.13 -8.75
C GLY A 81 -4.27 -5.73 -10.14
N ARG A 82 -4.45 -7.05 -10.26
CA ARG A 82 -4.81 -7.69 -11.54
C ARG A 82 -6.26 -7.41 -11.91
N VAL A 83 -7.18 -7.55 -10.96
CA VAL A 83 -8.62 -7.30 -11.16
C VAL A 83 -8.84 -5.84 -11.54
N ALA A 84 -8.23 -4.87 -10.85
CA ALA A 84 -8.33 -3.45 -11.16
C ALA A 84 -7.89 -3.13 -12.60
N ARG A 85 -6.81 -3.76 -13.07
CA ARG A 85 -6.32 -3.60 -14.45
C ARG A 85 -7.24 -4.24 -15.48
N LEU A 86 -7.74 -5.44 -15.23
CA LEU A 86 -8.63 -6.16 -16.16
C LEU A 86 -10.01 -5.49 -16.27
N THR A 87 -10.50 -4.88 -15.21
CA THR A 87 -11.80 -4.22 -15.16
C THR A 87 -11.75 -2.73 -15.52
N ASN A 88 -10.54 -2.17 -15.73
CA ASN A 88 -10.33 -0.74 -15.93
C ASN A 88 -10.97 0.12 -14.82
N THR A 89 -10.88 -0.33 -13.57
CA THR A 89 -11.46 0.32 -12.39
C THR A 89 -10.40 0.94 -11.48
N GLN A 90 -9.24 1.27 -12.02
CA GLN A 90 -8.19 1.95 -11.29
C GLN A 90 -8.68 3.34 -10.85
N SER A 91 -8.47 3.68 -9.58
CA SER A 91 -8.79 4.98 -8.99
C SER A 91 -7.67 5.42 -8.05
N ASP A 92 -7.52 6.74 -7.91
CA ASP A 92 -6.54 7.32 -6.98
C ASP A 92 -6.81 6.87 -5.55
N PHE A 93 -8.09 6.80 -5.15
CA PHE A 93 -8.49 6.26 -3.85
C PHE A 93 -8.07 4.80 -3.67
N GLY A 94 -8.25 3.96 -4.72
CA GLY A 94 -7.85 2.55 -4.67
C GLY A 94 -6.35 2.39 -4.47
N ALA A 95 -5.54 3.20 -5.16
CA ALA A 95 -4.08 3.16 -5.04
C ALA A 95 -3.57 3.59 -3.65
N GLU A 96 -4.18 4.62 -3.06
CA GLU A 96 -3.84 5.04 -1.70
C GLU A 96 -4.30 4.01 -0.65
N TYR A 97 -5.51 3.45 -0.82
CA TYR A 97 -6.02 2.42 0.08
C TYR A 97 -5.17 1.14 0.03
N ASP A 98 -4.73 0.75 -1.15
CA ASP A 98 -3.80 -0.36 -1.39
C ASP A 98 -2.47 -0.15 -0.65
N SER A 99 -1.87 1.02 -0.79
CA SER A 99 -0.63 1.37 -0.07
C SER A 99 -0.78 1.32 1.45
N LEU A 100 -1.95 1.70 1.99
CA LEU A 100 -2.23 1.59 3.42
C LEU A 100 -2.41 0.13 3.86
N ALA A 101 -3.09 -0.68 3.05
CA ALA A 101 -3.24 -2.11 3.28
C ALA A 101 -1.89 -2.84 3.24
N ASP A 102 -1.05 -2.50 2.26
CA ASP A 102 0.32 -3.00 2.12
C ASP A 102 1.19 -2.68 3.33
N MET A 103 1.09 -1.44 3.83
CA MET A 103 1.83 -1.03 5.03
C MET A 103 1.49 -1.92 6.23
N VAL A 104 0.23 -2.28 6.41
CA VAL A 104 -0.19 -3.17 7.49
C VAL A 104 0.23 -4.61 7.21
N SER A 105 -0.06 -5.12 6.02
CA SER A 105 0.10 -6.56 5.68
C SER A 105 1.56 -6.97 5.48
N PHE A 106 2.39 -6.08 4.92
CA PHE A 106 3.78 -6.38 4.57
C PHE A 106 4.81 -5.59 5.40
N GLY A 107 4.37 -4.53 6.09
CA GLY A 107 5.20 -3.76 7.01
C GLY A 107 4.99 -4.17 8.47
N VAL A 108 3.83 -3.84 9.01
CA VAL A 108 3.52 -4.00 10.43
C VAL A 108 3.40 -5.47 10.83
N ALA A 109 2.64 -6.26 10.07
CA ALA A 109 2.37 -7.66 10.42
C ALA A 109 3.65 -8.51 10.48
N PRO A 110 4.52 -8.57 9.46
CA PRO A 110 5.75 -9.34 9.54
C PRO A 110 6.70 -8.85 10.65
N ALA A 111 6.80 -7.52 10.85
CA ALA A 111 7.62 -6.92 11.90
C ALA A 111 7.17 -7.38 13.29
N LEU A 112 5.85 -7.32 13.58
CA LEU A 112 5.30 -7.68 14.89
C LEU A 112 5.28 -9.19 15.11
N VAL A 113 5.03 -9.99 14.08
CA VAL A 113 5.11 -11.46 14.16
C VAL A 113 6.54 -11.88 14.47
N ALA A 114 7.53 -11.36 13.76
CA ALA A 114 8.94 -11.61 14.03
C ALA A 114 9.36 -11.15 15.44
N PHE A 115 8.87 -9.99 15.85
CA PHE A 115 9.13 -9.46 17.17
C PHE A 115 8.56 -10.37 18.27
N SER A 116 7.28 -10.74 18.16
CA SER A 116 6.61 -11.59 19.17
C SER A 116 7.20 -12.98 19.23
N TRP A 117 7.69 -13.51 18.11
CA TRP A 117 8.24 -14.87 18.07
C TRP A 117 9.68 -14.96 18.55
N ALA A 118 10.55 -14.04 18.13
CA ALA A 118 12.00 -14.17 18.36
C ALA A 118 12.66 -12.92 18.93
N LEU A 119 12.29 -11.72 18.45
CA LEU A 119 13.08 -10.52 18.72
C LEU A 119 12.83 -9.92 20.10
N GLN A 120 11.73 -10.24 20.78
CA GLN A 120 11.42 -9.69 22.10
C GLN A 120 12.49 -10.00 23.14
N ASP A 121 13.16 -11.16 23.04
CA ASP A 121 14.23 -11.57 23.97
C ASP A 121 15.50 -10.72 23.81
N LEU A 122 15.68 -10.03 22.68
CA LEU A 122 16.77 -9.08 22.46
C LEU A 122 16.51 -7.70 23.07
N GLY A 123 15.37 -7.49 23.74
CA GLY A 123 15.01 -6.24 24.39
C GLY A 123 15.03 -5.05 23.42
N LYS A 124 15.82 -4.02 23.72
CA LYS A 124 15.87 -2.79 22.88
C LYS A 124 16.33 -3.04 21.44
N VAL A 125 17.24 -3.98 21.23
CA VAL A 125 17.73 -4.31 19.89
C VAL A 125 16.62 -4.94 19.05
N GLY A 126 15.81 -5.81 19.65
CA GLY A 126 14.75 -6.52 18.95
C GLY A 126 13.66 -5.59 18.41
N TRP A 127 13.13 -4.68 19.26
CA TRP A 127 12.09 -3.78 18.77
C TRP A 127 12.62 -2.73 17.79
N VAL A 128 13.89 -2.31 17.93
CA VAL A 128 14.54 -1.42 16.95
C VAL A 128 14.67 -2.12 15.61
N ALA A 129 15.07 -3.42 15.58
CA ALA A 129 15.15 -4.20 14.37
C ALA A 129 13.77 -4.30 13.67
N ALA A 130 12.71 -4.62 14.41
CA ALA A 130 11.34 -4.65 13.90
C ALA A 130 10.90 -3.27 13.35
N PHE A 131 11.24 -2.19 14.05
CA PHE A 131 10.94 -0.83 13.61
C PHE A 131 11.68 -0.46 12.32
N VAL A 132 12.97 -0.79 12.19
CA VAL A 132 13.78 -0.53 10.98
C VAL A 132 13.15 -1.21 9.76
N TYR A 133 12.68 -2.44 9.90
CA TYR A 133 11.95 -3.13 8.84
C TYR A 133 10.66 -2.39 8.46
N CYS A 134 9.84 -2.08 9.44
CA CYS A 134 8.57 -1.38 9.25
C CYS A 134 8.78 0.00 8.58
N ALA A 135 9.77 0.76 9.04
CA ALA A 135 10.16 2.04 8.45
C ALA A 135 10.68 1.86 7.00
N GLY A 136 11.41 0.79 6.73
CA GLY A 136 11.86 0.45 5.37
C GLY A 136 10.71 0.25 4.40
N VAL A 137 9.65 -0.46 4.83
CA VAL A 137 8.43 -0.63 4.03
C VAL A 137 7.74 0.72 3.80
N ALA A 138 7.57 1.52 4.87
CA ALA A 138 6.93 2.84 4.77
C ALA A 138 7.65 3.76 3.78
N LEU A 139 8.97 3.86 3.89
CA LEU A 139 9.79 4.68 2.99
C LEU A 139 9.72 4.19 1.54
N ARG A 140 9.70 2.87 1.36
CA ARG A 140 9.57 2.27 0.03
C ARG A 140 8.21 2.59 -0.60
N LEU A 141 7.11 2.43 0.13
CA LEU A 141 5.76 2.74 -0.36
C LEU A 141 5.61 4.23 -0.67
N ALA A 142 6.09 5.12 0.21
CA ALA A 142 6.09 6.55 -0.01
C ALA A 142 6.88 6.93 -1.27
N ARG A 143 8.07 6.33 -1.47
CA ARG A 143 8.87 6.53 -2.68
C ARG A 143 8.16 6.06 -3.93
N PHE A 144 7.50 4.88 -3.89
CA PHE A 144 6.76 4.34 -5.01
C PHE A 144 5.60 5.26 -5.42
N ASN A 145 4.82 5.75 -4.46
CA ASN A 145 3.70 6.65 -4.72
C ASN A 145 4.16 7.99 -5.31
N THR A 146 5.27 8.55 -4.83
CA THR A 146 5.82 9.78 -5.39
C THR A 146 6.40 9.61 -6.80
N GLN A 147 6.97 8.44 -7.12
CA GLN A 147 7.52 8.14 -8.44
C GLN A 147 6.42 7.88 -9.48
N LEU A 148 5.26 7.34 -9.10
CA LEU A 148 4.10 7.21 -9.99
C LEU A 148 3.58 8.56 -10.48
N ALA A 149 3.73 9.62 -9.69
CA ALA A 149 3.34 10.98 -10.05
C ALA A 149 4.32 11.64 -11.04
N VAL A 150 5.57 11.18 -11.16
CA VAL A 150 6.63 11.75 -12.02
C VAL A 150 7.12 10.66 -12.99
N ALA A 151 6.34 10.42 -14.03
CA ALA A 151 6.49 9.38 -15.04
C ALA A 151 7.92 9.12 -15.55
N ASP A 152 8.65 8.23 -14.89
CA ASP A 152 9.79 7.53 -15.50
C ASP A 152 9.75 6.05 -15.09
N LYS A 153 9.19 5.21 -15.99
CA LYS A 153 8.77 3.83 -15.72
C LYS A 153 9.89 2.79 -15.74
N ASN A 154 11.16 3.17 -15.77
CA ASN A 154 12.21 2.24 -16.24
C ASN A 154 13.08 1.57 -15.18
N PHE A 155 12.93 1.86 -13.88
CA PHE A 155 13.80 1.21 -12.88
C PHE A 155 13.08 0.86 -11.58
N PHE A 156 12.78 -0.43 -11.40
CA PHE A 156 12.49 -1.00 -10.09
C PHE A 156 13.80 -1.04 -9.28
N THR A 157 13.91 -0.21 -8.25
CA THR A 157 15.05 -0.19 -7.35
C THR A 157 14.65 -0.76 -5.98
N GLY A 158 15.39 -1.76 -5.52
CA GLY A 158 15.23 -2.38 -4.20
C GLY A 158 14.30 -3.59 -4.14
N LEU A 159 14.26 -4.24 -2.98
CA LEU A 159 13.44 -5.43 -2.73
C LEU A 159 11.95 -5.05 -2.64
N ALA A 160 11.06 -5.81 -3.28
CA ALA A 160 9.61 -5.62 -3.17
C ALA A 160 9.11 -5.88 -1.74
N SER A 161 8.15 -5.06 -1.22
CA SER A 161 7.59 -5.23 0.13
C SER A 161 6.99 -6.61 0.35
N PRO A 162 6.18 -7.20 -0.58
CA PRO A 162 5.71 -8.57 -0.44
C PRO A 162 6.84 -9.60 -0.39
N ALA A 163 7.91 -9.40 -1.18
CA ALA A 163 9.06 -10.33 -1.15
C ALA A 163 9.82 -10.27 0.19
N ALA A 164 10.01 -9.09 0.74
CA ALA A 164 10.59 -8.92 2.08
C ALA A 164 9.71 -9.56 3.16
N ALA A 165 8.39 -9.35 3.09
CA ALA A 165 7.42 -9.99 3.99
C ALA A 165 7.45 -11.52 3.86
N ALA A 166 7.60 -12.06 2.63
CA ALA A 166 7.74 -13.50 2.39
C ALA A 166 8.99 -14.08 3.06
N ILE A 167 10.12 -13.38 3.00
CA ILE A 167 11.37 -13.82 3.65
C ILE A 167 11.17 -13.88 5.16
N VAL A 168 10.61 -12.82 5.77
CA VAL A 168 10.40 -12.74 7.21
C VAL A 168 9.37 -13.79 7.67
N ALA A 169 8.19 -13.84 7.05
CA ALA A 169 7.13 -14.79 7.39
C ALA A 169 7.56 -16.24 7.11
N GLY A 170 8.26 -16.50 6.00
CA GLY A 170 8.79 -17.83 5.68
C GLY A 170 9.81 -18.32 6.71
N THR A 171 10.68 -17.44 7.18
CA THR A 171 11.63 -17.77 8.27
C THR A 171 10.87 -18.15 9.54
N VAL A 172 9.87 -17.34 9.93
CA VAL A 172 9.03 -17.66 11.12
C VAL A 172 8.33 -19.00 10.93
N TRP A 173 7.73 -19.25 9.76
CA TRP A 173 7.00 -20.49 9.49
C TRP A 173 7.88 -21.72 9.61
N VAL A 174 8.99 -21.78 8.86
CA VAL A 174 9.90 -22.93 8.81
C VAL A 174 10.42 -23.30 10.21
N PHE A 175 10.86 -22.30 10.97
CA PHE A 175 11.43 -22.56 12.29
C PHE A 175 10.35 -22.82 13.38
N SER A 176 9.18 -22.19 13.27
CA SER A 176 8.07 -22.45 14.17
C SER A 176 7.52 -23.87 13.96
N GLU A 177 7.37 -24.32 12.72
CA GLU A 177 6.92 -25.68 12.38
C GLU A 177 7.91 -26.75 12.85
N SER A 178 9.22 -26.45 12.79
CA SER A 178 10.25 -27.36 13.31
C SER A 178 10.31 -27.45 14.84
N GLY A 179 9.46 -26.69 15.55
CA GLY A 179 9.43 -26.65 17.01
C GLY A 179 10.60 -25.91 17.64
N MET A 180 11.39 -25.18 16.85
CA MET A 180 12.53 -24.41 17.36
C MET A 180 12.02 -23.12 18.04
N PRO A 181 12.39 -22.87 19.31
CA PRO A 181 11.98 -21.65 19.99
C PRO A 181 12.71 -20.44 19.38
N GLY A 182 11.93 -19.38 19.08
CA GLY A 182 12.47 -18.17 18.40
C GLY A 182 13.66 -17.53 19.11
N ARG A 183 13.76 -17.67 20.45
CA ARG A 183 14.89 -17.15 21.24
C ARG A 183 16.25 -17.72 20.80
N GLU A 184 16.31 -18.96 20.34
CA GLU A 184 17.57 -19.58 19.92
C GLU A 184 18.13 -18.97 18.63
N ILE A 185 17.25 -18.45 17.78
CA ILE A 185 17.62 -17.82 16.53
C ILE A 185 17.32 -16.31 16.50
N ALA A 186 17.13 -15.71 17.65
CA ALA A 186 16.76 -14.30 17.78
C ALA A 186 17.75 -13.36 17.02
N TRP A 187 19.06 -13.62 17.13
CA TRP A 187 20.07 -12.87 16.41
C TRP A 187 20.02 -13.09 14.89
N LEU A 188 19.79 -14.33 14.44
CA LEU A 188 19.58 -14.60 13.02
C LEU A 188 18.35 -13.86 12.50
N MET A 189 17.25 -13.92 13.24
CA MET A 189 16.01 -13.20 12.88
C MET A 189 16.24 -11.69 12.83
N ALA A 190 17.01 -11.12 13.75
CA ALA A 190 17.36 -9.71 13.73
C ALA A 190 18.16 -9.35 12.46
N VAL A 191 19.10 -10.20 12.03
CA VAL A 191 19.83 -10.00 10.77
C VAL A 191 18.89 -10.08 9.57
N VAL A 192 18.01 -11.08 9.50
CA VAL A 192 17.04 -11.25 8.39
C VAL A 192 16.15 -10.02 8.26
N VAL A 193 15.55 -9.58 9.38
CA VAL A 193 14.61 -8.45 9.41
C VAL A 193 15.32 -7.14 9.01
N ASN A 194 16.49 -6.86 9.59
CA ASN A 194 17.25 -5.65 9.24
C ASN A 194 17.72 -5.66 7.79
N THR A 195 18.25 -6.79 7.32
CA THR A 195 18.73 -6.92 5.94
C THR A 195 17.58 -6.72 4.96
N ALA A 196 16.42 -7.34 5.19
CA ALA A 196 15.22 -7.14 4.36
C ALA A 196 14.78 -5.67 4.38
N GLY A 197 14.73 -5.02 5.55
CA GLY A 197 14.38 -3.60 5.69
C GLY A 197 15.32 -2.67 4.94
N LEU A 198 16.62 -2.87 5.07
CA LEU A 198 17.64 -2.05 4.41
C LEU A 198 17.66 -2.25 2.89
N HIS A 199 17.46 -3.49 2.41
CA HIS A 199 17.40 -3.75 0.97
C HIS A 199 16.18 -3.12 0.29
N MET A 200 15.06 -2.92 0.99
CA MET A 200 13.90 -2.21 0.46
C MET A 200 14.19 -0.73 0.18
N VAL A 201 15.04 -0.10 0.99
CA VAL A 201 15.40 1.34 0.86
C VAL A 201 16.63 1.53 -0.03
N SER A 202 17.43 0.49 -0.20
CA SER A 202 18.69 0.54 -0.95
C SER A 202 18.46 0.78 -2.44
N ASN A 203 19.38 1.56 -3.05
CA ASN A 203 19.40 1.86 -4.49
C ASN A 203 20.21 0.83 -5.29
N PHE A 204 20.29 -0.43 -4.84
CA PHE A 204 20.96 -1.44 -5.66
C PHE A 204 20.21 -1.61 -7.00
N ARG A 205 20.96 -1.38 -8.09
CA ARG A 205 20.53 -1.63 -9.47
C ARG A 205 20.78 -3.08 -9.82
#